data_b8453f10ae53a41a7470c38a5864e49a
#
_entry.id   b8453f10ae53a41a7470c38a5864e49a
#
_cell.length_a   1.000
_cell.length_b   1.000
_cell.length_c   1.000
_cell.angle_alpha   90.00
_cell.angle_beta   90.00
_cell.angle_gamma   90.00
#
_symmetry.space_group_name_H-M   'P 1'
#
loop_
_entity.id
_entity.type
_entity.pdbx_description
1 polymer ?
#
loop_
_entity_poly.entity_id
_entity_poly.type
_entity_poly.pdbx_seq_one_letter_code
_entity_poly.pdbx_strand_id
1 'polypeptide(L)'
;IKERRDAKKALKRQQRNKPPKPSVRAERRPEAASLTRGDGAKTPQVEIEHVRSVYNAIAPQWHGTRYKAWPRVAKFCLMNCGAGALVADVGCGNGKMADSACRRGACTVACDTSDALIDIAHKTHGDKKYECLVADGVRLPYRSNAFDVALNIAVLHHLSTAERRLKCIQETLRILKPGGRALFYAWAKEQKNGAENRSGHQFDAPDVLVPFHLREHGPHYDRETARACPAHAVRDERKNATVLKRYCHVFAEGELRELVSKEARVDECYYDEGNWAVACTKL
;
A
#
# COMPACT_ATOMS: atom_id res chain seq x y z
N ILE A 1 22.70 3.14 33.34
CA ILE A 1 22.71 2.61 31.95
C ILE A 1 22.16 1.16 31.93
N LYS A 2 22.53 0.31 32.90
CA LYS A 2 22.08 -1.10 33.02
C LYS A 2 20.57 -1.19 33.26
N GLU A 3 20.03 -0.41 34.21
CA GLU A 3 18.59 -0.37 34.52
C GLU A 3 17.72 0.07 33.33
N ARG A 4 18.14 1.05 32.53
CA ARG A 4 17.44 1.46 31.30
C ARG A 4 17.45 0.38 30.21
N ARG A 5 18.51 -0.44 30.15
CA ARG A 5 18.58 -1.61 29.25
C ARG A 5 17.65 -2.74 29.70
N ASP A 6 17.56 -2.99 30.99
CA ASP A 6 16.73 -4.05 31.55
C ASP A 6 15.25 -3.69 31.49
N ALA A 7 14.87 -2.44 31.75
CA ALA A 7 13.51 -1.92 31.52
C ALA A 7 13.09 -2.01 30.04
N LYS A 8 13.99 -1.72 29.09
CA LYS A 8 13.73 -1.87 27.65
C LYS A 8 13.59 -3.33 27.21
N LYS A 9 14.31 -4.27 27.86
CA LYS A 9 14.14 -5.72 27.65
C LYS A 9 12.85 -6.25 28.24
N ALA A 10 12.45 -5.79 29.41
CA ALA A 10 11.19 -6.15 30.06
C ALA A 10 9.99 -5.66 29.25
N LEU A 11 10.02 -4.41 28.74
CA LEU A 11 8.98 -3.87 27.86
C LEU A 11 8.85 -4.64 26.53
N LYS A 12 9.99 -5.07 25.94
CA LYS A 12 9.98 -5.94 24.75
C LYS A 12 9.44 -7.33 25.05
N ARG A 13 9.67 -7.90 26.24
CA ARG A 13 9.09 -9.18 26.68
C ARG A 13 7.58 -9.09 26.86
N GLN A 14 7.07 -8.02 27.49
CA GLN A 14 5.62 -7.78 27.63
C GLN A 14 4.92 -7.58 26.28
N GLN A 15 5.57 -6.96 25.29
CA GLN A 15 5.02 -6.84 23.94
C GLN A 15 5.00 -8.17 23.17
N ARG A 16 5.88 -9.12 23.48
CA ARG A 16 5.91 -10.46 22.87
C ARG A 16 4.82 -11.39 23.42
N ASN A 17 4.33 -11.16 24.65
CA ASN A 17 3.31 -11.99 25.31
C ASN A 17 1.90 -11.40 25.21
N LYS A 18 1.65 -10.42 24.34
CA LYS A 18 0.28 -10.02 24.07
C LYS A 18 -0.45 -11.15 23.35
N PRO A 19 -1.66 -11.51 23.82
CA PRO A 19 -2.48 -12.50 23.11
C PRO A 19 -2.66 -12.05 21.65
N PRO A 20 -2.76 -13.00 20.70
CA PRO A 20 -3.01 -12.67 19.30
C PRO A 20 -4.27 -11.81 19.23
N LYS A 21 -4.21 -10.76 18.42
CA LYS A 21 -5.39 -9.95 18.14
C LYS A 21 -6.49 -10.86 17.61
N PRO A 22 -7.77 -10.68 18.01
CA PRO A 22 -8.86 -11.45 17.44
C PRO A 22 -8.80 -11.34 15.93
N SER A 23 -8.90 -12.48 15.23
CA SER A 23 -8.88 -12.54 13.77
C SER A 23 -10.01 -11.67 13.20
N VAL A 24 -9.68 -10.73 12.36
CA VAL A 24 -10.66 -9.94 11.63
C VAL A 24 -10.97 -10.70 10.35
N ARG A 25 -12.13 -11.36 10.31
CA ARG A 25 -12.62 -12.03 9.11
C ARG A 25 -13.01 -10.98 8.09
N ALA A 26 -12.37 -10.99 6.93
CA ALA A 26 -12.76 -10.15 5.81
C ALA A 26 -14.04 -10.73 5.18
N GLU A 27 -15.03 -9.87 4.88
CA GLU A 27 -16.24 -10.30 4.24
C GLU A 27 -15.97 -10.63 2.76
N ARG A 28 -16.54 -11.76 2.28
CA ARG A 28 -16.53 -12.09 0.86
C ARG A 28 -17.32 -11.00 0.12
N ARG A 29 -16.81 -10.53 -1.01
CA ARG A 29 -17.55 -9.61 -1.89
C ARG A 29 -18.84 -10.30 -2.32
N PRO A 30 -20.04 -9.66 -2.21
CA PRO A 30 -21.25 -10.20 -2.81
C PRO A 30 -21.04 -10.40 -4.32
N GLU A 31 -21.37 -11.58 -4.83
CA GLU A 31 -21.40 -11.87 -6.24
C GLU A 31 -22.49 -11.04 -6.91
N ALA A 32 -22.22 -9.86 -7.36
CA ALA A 32 -23.00 -9.22 -8.41
C ALA A 32 -22.66 -7.72 -8.53
N ALA A 33 -21.60 -7.42 -9.15
CA ALA A 33 -21.65 -6.42 -10.21
C ALA A 33 -20.89 -7.09 -11.35
N SER A 34 -21.60 -7.48 -12.39
CA SER A 34 -21.02 -7.89 -13.66
C SER A 34 -19.79 -7.04 -13.89
N LEU A 35 -18.61 -7.66 -13.80
CA LEU A 35 -17.37 -7.07 -14.26
C LEU A 35 -17.56 -6.93 -15.77
N THR A 36 -18.26 -5.87 -16.20
CA THR A 36 -18.24 -5.50 -17.61
C THR A 36 -16.78 -5.38 -17.94
N ARG A 37 -16.33 -6.14 -18.94
CA ARG A 37 -15.03 -5.96 -19.60
C ARG A 37 -14.99 -4.51 -20.07
N GLY A 38 -14.58 -3.62 -19.16
CA GLY A 38 -14.32 -2.23 -19.47
C GLY A 38 -12.96 -2.17 -20.14
N ASP A 39 -12.81 -1.27 -21.06
CA ASP A 39 -11.58 -0.95 -21.81
C ASP A 39 -10.37 -0.54 -20.94
N GLY A 40 -10.41 -0.81 -19.64
CA GLY A 40 -9.37 -0.45 -18.65
C GLY A 40 -9.22 1.06 -18.40
N ALA A 41 -9.91 1.88 -19.20
CA ALA A 41 -9.78 3.34 -19.13
C ALA A 41 -10.66 3.95 -18.02
N LYS A 42 -11.80 3.35 -17.69
CA LYS A 42 -12.71 3.84 -16.66
C LYS A 42 -12.45 3.15 -15.32
N THR A 43 -12.26 3.93 -14.27
CA THR A 43 -12.11 3.39 -12.91
C THR A 43 -13.41 2.69 -12.47
N PRO A 44 -13.37 1.40 -12.09
CA PRO A 44 -14.56 0.68 -11.61
C PRO A 44 -15.17 1.33 -10.36
N GLN A 45 -16.48 1.28 -10.24
CA GLN A 45 -17.22 1.89 -9.12
C GLN A 45 -16.75 1.36 -7.76
N VAL A 46 -16.42 0.07 -7.67
CA VAL A 46 -15.90 -0.55 -6.45
C VAL A 46 -14.55 0.06 -6.00
N GLU A 47 -13.69 0.48 -6.92
CA GLU A 47 -12.44 1.16 -6.58
C GLU A 47 -12.68 2.61 -6.14
N ILE A 48 -13.67 3.28 -6.74
CA ILE A 48 -14.08 4.63 -6.31
C ILE A 48 -14.64 4.58 -4.88
N GLU A 49 -15.60 3.70 -4.62
CA GLU A 49 -16.33 3.63 -3.35
C GLU A 49 -15.51 2.99 -2.23
N HIS A 50 -14.81 1.87 -2.53
CA HIS A 50 -14.16 1.04 -1.51
C HIS A 50 -12.64 1.18 -1.47
N VAL A 51 -12.04 2.02 -2.33
CA VAL A 51 -10.61 2.36 -2.25
C VAL A 51 -10.46 3.87 -2.10
N ARG A 52 -10.65 4.65 -3.16
CA ARG A 52 -10.37 6.08 -3.16
C ARG A 52 -11.14 6.84 -2.07
N SER A 53 -12.48 6.69 -2.01
CA SER A 53 -13.32 7.37 -1.01
C SER A 53 -12.98 6.94 0.41
N VAL A 54 -12.64 5.66 0.62
CA VAL A 54 -12.25 5.16 1.94
C VAL A 54 -10.92 5.76 2.36
N TYR A 55 -9.89 5.76 1.48
CA TYR A 55 -8.59 6.31 1.83
C TYR A 55 -8.64 7.81 2.08
N ASN A 56 -9.48 8.55 1.36
CA ASN A 56 -9.73 9.97 1.64
C ASN A 56 -10.32 10.17 3.04
N ALA A 57 -11.31 9.37 3.42
CA ALA A 57 -11.96 9.48 4.72
C ALA A 57 -11.07 9.07 5.91
N ILE A 58 -10.14 8.13 5.71
CA ILE A 58 -9.28 7.62 6.79
C ILE A 58 -7.87 8.23 6.81
N ALA A 59 -7.53 9.10 5.86
CA ALA A 59 -6.17 9.56 5.61
C ALA A 59 -5.43 10.05 6.88
N PRO A 60 -6.01 10.91 7.75
CA PRO A 60 -5.31 11.39 8.96
C PRO A 60 -5.02 10.25 9.94
N GLN A 61 -6.01 9.39 10.22
CA GLN A 61 -5.82 8.29 11.16
C GLN A 61 -4.91 7.20 10.58
N TRP A 62 -5.00 6.96 9.27
CA TRP A 62 -4.12 6.01 8.58
C TRP A 62 -2.67 6.49 8.61
N HIS A 63 -2.42 7.78 8.37
CA HIS A 63 -1.10 8.41 8.48
C HIS A 63 -0.51 8.24 9.88
N GLY A 64 -1.25 8.55 10.92
CA GLY A 64 -0.79 8.47 12.30
C GLY A 64 -0.36 7.08 12.77
N THR A 65 -0.77 6.03 12.08
CA THR A 65 -0.37 4.64 12.40
C THR A 65 0.75 4.09 11.51
N ARG A 66 1.18 4.86 10.48
CA ARG A 66 2.12 4.40 9.44
C ARG A 66 3.20 5.45 9.16
N TYR A 67 4.18 5.52 10.02
CA TYR A 67 5.21 6.55 10.01
C TYR A 67 6.60 6.08 9.57
N LYS A 68 6.80 4.78 9.30
CA LYS A 68 8.10 4.23 8.87
C LYS A 68 7.95 3.36 7.63
N ALA A 69 8.94 3.44 6.75
CA ALA A 69 9.07 2.49 5.64
C ALA A 69 9.26 1.06 6.17
N TRP A 70 8.80 0.08 5.41
CA TRP A 70 9.02 -1.32 5.74
C TRP A 70 10.50 -1.68 5.57
N PRO A 71 11.09 -2.50 6.47
CA PRO A 71 12.53 -2.76 6.48
C PRO A 71 13.09 -3.27 5.15
N ARG A 72 12.39 -4.18 4.47
CA ARG A 72 12.84 -4.72 3.17
C ARG A 72 12.68 -3.71 2.03
N VAL A 73 11.64 -2.85 2.06
CA VAL A 73 11.51 -1.73 1.11
C VAL A 73 12.64 -0.73 1.33
N ALA A 74 12.93 -0.37 2.57
CA ALA A 74 14.06 0.51 2.90
C ALA A 74 15.40 -0.09 2.42
N LYS A 75 15.60 -1.41 2.61
CA LYS A 75 16.78 -2.13 2.10
C LYS A 75 16.87 -2.05 0.58
N PHE A 76 15.76 -2.27 -0.13
CA PHE A 76 15.71 -2.15 -1.59
C PHE A 76 16.11 -0.74 -2.05
N CYS A 77 15.57 0.31 -1.42
CA CYS A 77 15.97 1.69 -1.71
C CYS A 77 17.47 1.93 -1.45
N LEU A 78 18.01 1.42 -0.32
CA LEU A 78 19.43 1.55 0.00
C LEU A 78 20.34 0.92 -1.07
N MET A 79 19.91 -0.18 -1.68
CA MET A 79 20.71 -0.91 -2.67
C MET A 79 20.58 -0.33 -4.09
N ASN A 80 19.43 0.29 -4.42
CA ASN A 80 19.09 0.68 -5.80
C ASN A 80 18.98 2.20 -6.02
N CYS A 81 18.83 3.00 -4.95
CA CYS A 81 18.73 4.45 -5.05
C CYS A 81 20.04 5.11 -4.60
N GLY A 82 20.67 5.85 -5.50
CA GLY A 82 21.84 6.67 -5.23
C GLY A 82 21.55 8.16 -5.36
N ALA A 83 22.54 9.01 -5.09
CA ALA A 83 22.44 10.44 -5.33
C ALA A 83 22.17 10.71 -6.82
N GLY A 84 21.15 11.52 -7.12
CA GLY A 84 20.75 11.84 -8.48
C GLY A 84 19.85 10.80 -9.16
N ALA A 85 19.57 9.65 -8.55
CA ALA A 85 18.59 8.71 -9.09
C ALA A 85 17.17 9.31 -9.06
N LEU A 86 16.40 9.06 -10.10
CA LEU A 86 14.99 9.44 -10.17
C LEU A 86 14.12 8.22 -9.79
N VAL A 87 13.34 8.37 -8.73
CA VAL A 87 12.52 7.30 -8.15
C VAL A 87 11.04 7.62 -8.33
N ALA A 88 10.26 6.66 -8.86
CA ALA A 88 8.80 6.73 -8.86
C ALA A 88 8.24 5.99 -7.64
N ASP A 89 7.32 6.61 -6.87
CA ASP A 89 6.54 5.94 -5.82
C ASP A 89 5.06 5.91 -6.23
N VAL A 90 4.64 4.79 -6.83
CA VAL A 90 3.31 4.60 -7.39
C VAL A 90 2.36 4.07 -6.32
N GLY A 91 1.32 4.85 -5.98
CA GLY A 91 0.45 4.59 -4.85
C GLY A 91 1.14 4.88 -3.52
N CYS A 92 1.75 6.04 -3.43
CA CYS A 92 2.66 6.43 -2.34
C CYS A 92 1.99 6.57 -0.97
N GLY A 93 0.66 6.72 -0.92
CA GLY A 93 -0.07 7.05 0.29
C GLY A 93 0.48 8.33 0.93
N ASN A 94 0.97 8.24 2.16
CA ASN A 94 1.58 9.37 2.89
C ASN A 94 3.08 9.58 2.60
N GLY A 95 3.64 8.97 1.56
CA GLY A 95 5.02 9.14 1.10
C GLY A 95 6.12 8.41 1.91
N LYS A 96 5.76 7.67 2.93
CA LYS A 96 6.74 7.07 3.88
C LYS A 96 7.70 6.05 3.25
N MET A 97 7.30 5.39 2.15
CA MET A 97 8.11 4.33 1.54
C MET A 97 9.33 4.90 0.81
N ALA A 98 9.14 6.03 0.13
CA ALA A 98 10.20 6.72 -0.59
C ALA A 98 11.17 7.53 0.31
N ASP A 99 10.86 7.72 1.59
CA ASP A 99 11.74 8.47 2.53
C ASP A 99 13.16 7.88 2.56
N SER A 100 13.29 6.56 2.45
CA SER A 100 14.61 5.91 2.39
C SER A 100 15.40 6.23 1.12
N ALA A 101 14.74 6.43 -0.02
CA ALA A 101 15.36 6.85 -1.27
C ALA A 101 15.80 8.33 -1.19
N CYS A 102 14.94 9.22 -0.68
CA CYS A 102 15.25 10.62 -0.47
C CYS A 102 16.48 10.82 0.44
N ARG A 103 16.60 10.05 1.52
CA ARG A 103 17.76 10.06 2.42
C ARG A 103 19.07 9.64 1.73
N ARG A 104 19.01 8.96 0.61
CA ARG A 104 20.17 8.60 -0.24
C ARG A 104 20.49 9.67 -1.27
N GLY A 105 19.76 10.78 -1.28
CA GLY A 105 19.95 11.89 -2.23
C GLY A 105 19.25 11.67 -3.57
N ALA A 106 18.39 10.66 -3.69
CA ALA A 106 17.53 10.47 -4.85
C ALA A 106 16.43 11.55 -4.90
N CYS A 107 15.94 11.84 -6.10
CA CYS A 107 14.75 12.65 -6.33
C CYS A 107 13.55 11.70 -6.48
N THR A 108 12.50 11.92 -5.72
CA THR A 108 11.29 11.08 -5.79
C THR A 108 10.14 11.84 -6.39
N VAL A 109 9.46 11.22 -7.35
CA VAL A 109 8.17 11.67 -7.90
C VAL A 109 7.14 10.61 -7.58
N ALA A 110 6.13 11.00 -6.82
CA ALA A 110 5.16 10.09 -6.23
C ALA A 110 3.74 10.36 -6.73
N CYS A 111 2.87 9.36 -6.69
CA CYS A 111 1.45 9.57 -6.96
C CYS A 111 0.56 8.63 -6.15
N ASP A 112 -0.66 9.10 -5.89
CA ASP A 112 -1.74 8.30 -5.29
C ASP A 112 -3.09 8.76 -5.86
N THR A 113 -4.11 7.92 -5.80
CA THR A 113 -5.48 8.30 -6.19
C THR A 113 -6.21 9.09 -5.11
N SER A 114 -5.74 9.05 -3.86
CA SER A 114 -6.29 9.77 -2.72
C SER A 114 -5.67 11.16 -2.63
N ASP A 115 -6.44 12.18 -2.92
CA ASP A 115 -6.08 13.58 -2.75
C ASP A 115 -5.74 13.91 -1.29
N ALA A 116 -6.49 13.40 -0.32
CA ALA A 116 -6.21 13.59 1.10
C ALA A 116 -4.86 12.99 1.54
N LEU A 117 -4.45 11.85 0.98
CA LEU A 117 -3.13 11.28 1.26
C LEU A 117 -2.01 12.06 0.56
N ILE A 118 -2.23 12.56 -0.65
CA ILE A 118 -1.29 13.44 -1.36
C ILE A 118 -1.06 14.73 -0.59
N ASP A 119 -2.11 15.35 -0.05
CA ASP A 119 -1.98 16.55 0.82
C ASP A 119 -1.11 16.28 2.05
N ILE A 120 -1.28 15.12 2.68
CA ILE A 120 -0.46 14.70 3.82
C ILE A 120 0.99 14.44 3.37
N ALA A 121 1.20 13.76 2.25
CA ALA A 121 2.53 13.47 1.72
C ALA A 121 3.28 14.76 1.39
N HIS A 122 2.63 15.71 0.74
CA HIS A 122 3.19 17.02 0.43
C HIS A 122 3.59 17.80 1.69
N LYS A 123 2.71 17.87 2.70
CA LYS A 123 3.01 18.51 3.98
C LYS A 123 4.16 17.85 4.75
N THR A 124 4.31 16.52 4.58
CA THR A 124 5.31 15.74 5.34
C THR A 124 6.69 15.75 4.67
N HIS A 125 6.75 15.84 3.33
CA HIS A 125 7.97 15.61 2.54
C HIS A 125 8.31 16.74 1.54
N GLY A 126 7.46 17.75 1.37
CA GLY A 126 7.57 18.74 0.30
C GLY A 126 8.82 19.63 0.28
N ASP A 127 9.60 19.64 1.36
CA ASP A 127 10.91 20.32 1.47
C ASP A 127 12.11 19.40 1.20
N LYS A 128 11.83 18.13 0.84
CA LYS A 128 12.85 17.11 0.57
C LYS A 128 12.71 16.72 -0.91
N LYS A 129 13.58 16.78 -1.76
CA LYS A 129 13.60 16.24 -3.14
C LYS A 129 12.46 15.20 -3.45
N TYR A 130 11.23 15.59 -3.09
CA TYR A 130 10.02 14.77 -3.13
C TYR A 130 8.86 15.60 -3.69
N GLU A 131 8.38 15.17 -4.86
CA GLU A 131 7.20 15.76 -5.50
C GLU A 131 6.09 14.72 -5.53
N CYS A 132 4.84 15.13 -5.33
CA CYS A 132 3.71 14.23 -5.39
C CYS A 132 2.49 14.86 -6.06
N LEU A 133 1.67 14.01 -6.71
CA LEU A 133 0.47 14.43 -7.42
C LEU A 133 -0.62 13.37 -7.37
N VAL A 134 -1.86 13.78 -7.60
CA VAL A 134 -3.00 12.87 -7.72
C VAL A 134 -2.97 12.20 -9.09
N ALA A 135 -2.80 10.87 -9.14
CA ALA A 135 -2.87 10.09 -10.36
C ALA A 135 -3.25 8.62 -10.11
N ASP A 136 -3.81 7.97 -11.14
CA ASP A 136 -4.10 6.52 -11.13
C ASP A 136 -2.89 5.74 -11.66
N GLY A 137 -2.44 4.73 -10.91
CA GLY A 137 -1.31 3.88 -11.27
C GLY A 137 -1.50 3.08 -12.57
N VAL A 138 -2.71 2.98 -13.09
CA VAL A 138 -2.99 2.35 -14.40
C VAL A 138 -2.79 3.31 -15.60
N ARG A 139 -2.56 4.58 -15.32
CA ARG A 139 -2.31 5.63 -16.33
C ARG A 139 -1.41 6.72 -15.75
N LEU A 140 -0.12 6.44 -15.67
CA LEU A 140 0.84 7.36 -15.07
C LEU A 140 1.13 8.55 -15.99
N PRO A 141 1.10 9.81 -15.47
CA PRO A 141 1.36 11.01 -16.27
C PRO A 141 2.86 11.25 -16.48
N TYR A 142 3.65 10.19 -16.54
CA TYR A 142 5.09 10.26 -16.68
C TYR A 142 5.55 9.75 -18.05
N ARG A 143 6.67 10.28 -18.53
CA ARG A 143 7.31 9.82 -19.77
C ARG A 143 7.83 8.39 -19.60
N SER A 144 7.83 7.64 -20.69
CA SER A 144 8.50 6.33 -20.75
C SER A 144 10.01 6.50 -20.55
N ASN A 145 10.65 5.51 -19.97
CA ASN A 145 12.12 5.43 -19.82
C ASN A 145 12.74 6.63 -19.07
N ALA A 146 12.04 7.16 -18.07
CA ALA A 146 12.48 8.34 -17.31
C ALA A 146 13.09 7.98 -15.95
N PHE A 147 12.61 6.94 -15.29
CA PHE A 147 12.96 6.61 -13.91
C PHE A 147 14.01 5.51 -13.81
N ASP A 148 14.88 5.60 -12.80
CA ASP A 148 15.87 4.58 -12.48
C ASP A 148 15.27 3.46 -11.61
N VAL A 149 14.37 3.84 -10.70
CA VAL A 149 13.72 2.92 -9.76
C VAL A 149 12.23 3.24 -9.66
N ALA A 150 11.40 2.20 -9.49
CA ALA A 150 9.97 2.35 -9.19
C ALA A 150 9.57 1.51 -7.97
N LEU A 151 8.78 2.10 -7.10
CA LEU A 151 8.11 1.44 -5.99
C LEU A 151 6.62 1.32 -6.30
N ASN A 152 6.03 0.16 -6.05
CA ASN A 152 4.59 -0.09 -6.11
C ASN A 152 4.23 -0.95 -4.89
N ILE A 153 4.05 -0.27 -3.75
CA ILE A 153 3.99 -0.91 -2.45
C ILE A 153 2.57 -0.88 -1.90
N ALA A 154 1.93 -2.04 -1.84
CA ALA A 154 0.58 -2.21 -1.31
C ALA A 154 -0.50 -1.47 -2.15
N VAL A 155 -0.40 -1.54 -3.47
CA VAL A 155 -1.29 -0.89 -4.45
C VAL A 155 -2.11 -1.92 -5.24
N LEU A 156 -1.44 -2.90 -5.85
CA LEU A 156 -2.07 -3.84 -6.81
C LEU A 156 -3.30 -4.54 -6.25
N HIS A 157 -3.31 -4.82 -4.95
CA HIS A 157 -4.45 -5.45 -4.29
C HIS A 157 -5.70 -4.54 -4.17
N HIS A 158 -5.58 -3.26 -4.49
CA HIS A 158 -6.72 -2.35 -4.54
C HIS A 158 -7.33 -2.22 -5.94
N LEU A 159 -6.71 -2.82 -6.96
CA LEU A 159 -7.22 -2.84 -8.32
C LEU A 159 -8.14 -4.05 -8.53
N SER A 160 -9.39 -3.79 -8.90
CA SER A 160 -10.47 -4.77 -8.82
C SER A 160 -10.53 -5.76 -9.97
N THR A 161 -9.81 -5.51 -11.07
CA THR A 161 -9.77 -6.42 -12.22
C THR A 161 -8.35 -6.84 -12.56
N ALA A 162 -8.21 -8.04 -13.14
CA ALA A 162 -6.92 -8.58 -13.58
C ALA A 162 -6.26 -7.66 -14.63
N GLU A 163 -7.05 -7.10 -15.53
CA GLU A 163 -6.57 -6.18 -16.58
C GLU A 163 -5.99 -4.91 -15.97
N ARG A 164 -6.63 -4.34 -14.93
CA ARG A 164 -6.12 -3.15 -14.25
C ARG A 164 -4.86 -3.44 -13.45
N ARG A 165 -4.77 -4.61 -12.82
CA ARG A 165 -3.54 -5.07 -12.12
C ARG A 165 -2.38 -5.20 -13.10
N LEU A 166 -2.59 -5.87 -14.23
CA LEU A 166 -1.59 -5.99 -15.28
C LEU A 166 -1.21 -4.61 -15.86
N LYS A 167 -2.19 -3.77 -16.15
CA LYS A 167 -1.96 -2.42 -16.68
C LYS A 167 -1.13 -1.55 -15.72
N CYS A 168 -1.38 -1.63 -14.42
CA CYS A 168 -0.58 -0.92 -13.41
C CYS A 168 0.88 -1.40 -13.39
N ILE A 169 1.11 -2.72 -13.52
CA ILE A 169 2.46 -3.27 -13.66
C ILE A 169 3.13 -2.73 -14.93
N GLN A 170 2.44 -2.79 -16.07
CA GLN A 170 2.94 -2.29 -17.36
C GLN A 170 3.27 -0.80 -17.29
N GLU A 171 2.43 0.04 -16.70
CA GLU A 171 2.68 1.47 -16.53
C GLU A 171 3.88 1.74 -15.62
N THR A 172 4.00 0.99 -14.49
CA THR A 172 5.15 1.07 -13.60
C THR A 172 6.45 0.71 -14.31
N LEU A 173 6.43 -0.29 -15.19
CA LEU A 173 7.59 -0.71 -15.98
C LEU A 173 7.83 0.23 -17.18
N ARG A 174 6.77 0.74 -17.83
CA ARG A 174 6.90 1.69 -18.94
C ARG A 174 7.74 2.91 -18.57
N ILE A 175 7.52 3.47 -17.38
CA ILE A 175 8.23 4.67 -16.93
C ILE A 175 9.69 4.43 -16.57
N LEU A 176 10.10 3.19 -16.27
CA LEU A 176 11.48 2.84 -15.99
C LEU A 176 12.35 2.89 -17.25
N LYS A 177 13.59 3.29 -17.09
CA LYS A 177 14.65 3.11 -18.10
C LYS A 177 14.90 1.61 -18.35
N PRO A 178 15.41 1.20 -19.52
CA PRO A 178 15.96 -0.15 -19.70
C PRO A 178 16.99 -0.44 -18.61
N GLY A 179 16.92 -1.61 -17.98
CA GLY A 179 17.73 -1.97 -16.80
C GLY A 179 17.28 -1.36 -15.48
N GLY A 180 16.27 -0.47 -15.49
CA GLY A 180 15.68 0.12 -14.28
C GLY A 180 15.01 -0.94 -13.39
N ARG A 181 14.97 -0.67 -12.09
CA ARG A 181 14.53 -1.63 -11.06
C ARG A 181 13.15 -1.29 -10.51
N ALA A 182 12.29 -2.29 -10.34
CA ALA A 182 11.01 -2.12 -9.64
C ALA A 182 10.87 -3.05 -8.45
N LEU A 183 10.10 -2.60 -7.46
CA LEU A 183 9.67 -3.41 -6.33
C LEU A 183 8.15 -3.34 -6.18
N PHE A 184 7.51 -4.50 -6.30
CA PHE A 184 6.07 -4.67 -6.11
C PHE A 184 5.80 -5.39 -4.80
N TYR A 185 4.80 -4.91 -4.03
CA TYR A 185 4.24 -5.57 -2.86
C TYR A 185 2.73 -5.64 -2.98
N ALA A 186 2.17 -6.81 -2.75
CA ALA A 186 0.71 -7.00 -2.68
C ALA A 186 0.34 -7.93 -1.51
N TRP A 187 -0.83 -7.72 -0.91
CA TRP A 187 -1.29 -8.56 0.18
C TRP A 187 -1.41 -10.02 -0.26
N ALA A 188 -0.80 -10.90 0.53
CA ALA A 188 -0.88 -12.33 0.35
C ALA A 188 -2.24 -12.86 0.84
N LYS A 189 -2.81 -13.84 0.12
CA LYS A 189 -3.97 -14.61 0.57
C LYS A 189 -3.59 -15.48 1.76
N GLU A 190 -2.40 -16.07 1.71
CA GLU A 190 -1.81 -16.90 2.74
C GLU A 190 -1.26 -16.02 3.88
N GLN A 191 -2.08 -15.81 4.92
CA GLN A 191 -1.64 -15.12 6.12
C GLN A 191 -1.08 -16.15 7.10
N LYS A 192 0.24 -16.22 7.22
CA LYS A 192 0.89 -17.16 8.13
C LYS A 192 0.56 -16.86 9.58
N ASN A 193 0.25 -17.89 10.37
CA ASN A 193 -0.08 -17.76 11.78
C ASN A 193 1.16 -17.51 12.65
N GLY A 194 0.98 -16.89 13.82
CA GLY A 194 2.03 -16.67 14.80
C GLY A 194 2.77 -15.35 14.67
N ALA A 195 4.08 -15.34 14.96
CA ALA A 195 4.89 -14.13 14.99
C ALA A 195 5.00 -13.42 13.63
N GLU A 196 4.74 -14.14 12.53
CA GLU A 196 4.78 -13.63 11.17
C GLU A 196 3.45 -13.01 10.72
N ASN A 197 2.32 -13.33 11.38
CA ASN A 197 1.02 -12.74 11.08
C ASN A 197 0.70 -11.59 12.05
N ARG A 198 1.24 -10.41 11.77
CA ARG A 198 0.94 -9.20 12.55
C ARG A 198 -0.39 -8.55 12.18
N SER A 199 -0.94 -8.89 11.03
CA SER A 199 -2.20 -8.31 10.55
C SER A 199 -3.42 -8.88 11.24
N GLY A 200 -3.39 -10.17 11.60
CA GLY A 200 -4.52 -10.93 12.14
C GLY A 200 -5.64 -11.17 11.12
N HIS A 201 -5.39 -10.91 9.83
CA HIS A 201 -6.38 -11.15 8.77
C HIS A 201 -6.45 -12.64 8.41
N GLN A 202 -7.64 -13.08 7.98
CA GLN A 202 -7.89 -14.38 7.35
C GLN A 202 -8.73 -14.12 6.10
N PHE A 203 -8.36 -14.74 4.99
CA PHE A 203 -8.98 -14.52 3.69
C PHE A 203 -9.52 -15.82 3.12
N ASP A 204 -10.85 -15.94 3.03
CA ASP A 204 -11.54 -17.12 2.49
C ASP A 204 -11.73 -17.03 0.96
N ALA A 205 -11.54 -15.85 0.38
CA ALA A 205 -11.69 -15.59 -1.05
C ALA A 205 -10.58 -14.64 -1.55
N PRO A 206 -10.28 -14.63 -2.86
CA PRO A 206 -9.30 -13.70 -3.40
C PRO A 206 -9.77 -12.24 -3.37
N ASP A 207 -11.07 -11.99 -3.57
CA ASP A 207 -11.66 -10.64 -3.55
C ASP A 207 -12.46 -10.44 -2.28
N VAL A 208 -12.02 -9.48 -1.45
CA VAL A 208 -12.55 -9.27 -0.11
C VAL A 208 -12.80 -7.79 0.19
N LEU A 209 -13.71 -7.53 1.12
CA LEU A 209 -13.90 -6.24 1.74
C LEU A 209 -13.32 -6.26 3.17
N VAL A 210 -12.25 -5.52 3.38
CA VAL A 210 -11.50 -5.51 4.65
C VAL A 210 -11.90 -4.31 5.49
N PRO A 211 -12.46 -4.53 6.70
CA PRO A 211 -12.91 -3.43 7.53
C PRO A 211 -11.74 -2.59 8.07
N PHE A 212 -11.94 -1.28 8.06
CA PHE A 212 -11.12 -0.30 8.77
C PHE A 212 -12.00 0.40 9.81
N HIS A 213 -11.54 0.46 11.06
CA HIS A 213 -12.25 1.12 12.14
C HIS A 213 -11.70 2.53 12.34
N LEU A 214 -12.41 3.53 11.83
CA LEU A 214 -12.13 4.94 12.04
C LEU A 214 -12.61 5.32 13.45
N ARG A 215 -11.69 5.46 14.41
CA ARG A 215 -11.99 5.74 15.82
C ARG A 215 -12.18 7.25 16.05
N GLU A 216 -13.31 7.64 16.62
CA GLU A 216 -13.71 9.05 16.77
C GLU A 216 -12.92 9.88 17.80
N HIS A 217 -12.22 9.26 18.71
CA HIS A 217 -11.47 9.97 19.75
C HIS A 217 -9.97 9.65 19.74
N GLY A 218 -9.46 9.17 18.61
CA GLY A 218 -8.02 8.90 18.44
C GLY A 218 -7.21 10.18 18.21
N PRO A 219 -5.91 10.17 18.49
CA PRO A 219 -5.04 11.36 18.36
C PRO A 219 -4.91 11.90 16.92
N HIS A 220 -5.45 11.20 15.94
CA HIS A 220 -5.42 11.57 14.52
C HIS A 220 -6.84 11.58 13.92
N TYR A 221 -7.88 11.72 14.76
CA TYR A 221 -9.25 11.84 14.28
C TYR A 221 -9.49 13.25 13.78
N ASP A 222 -9.92 13.38 12.55
CA ASP A 222 -10.35 14.62 11.94
C ASP A 222 -11.84 14.54 11.62
N ARG A 223 -12.63 15.46 12.22
CA ARG A 223 -14.07 15.52 12.01
C ARG A 223 -14.47 15.87 10.58
N GLU A 224 -13.68 16.66 9.90
CA GLU A 224 -14.00 17.12 8.55
C GLU A 224 -13.86 15.98 7.54
N THR A 225 -12.74 15.27 7.59
CA THR A 225 -12.54 14.06 6.77
C THR A 225 -13.50 12.95 7.14
N ALA A 226 -13.87 12.80 8.41
CA ALA A 226 -14.85 11.81 8.84
C ALA A 226 -16.28 12.08 8.33
N ARG A 227 -16.66 13.36 8.09
CA ARG A 227 -17.93 13.73 7.46
C ARG A 227 -18.02 13.32 5.99
N ALA A 228 -16.88 13.18 5.33
CA ALA A 228 -16.77 12.71 3.94
C ALA A 228 -16.79 11.19 3.82
N CYS A 229 -17.21 10.46 4.86
CA CYS A 229 -17.32 9.00 4.81
C CYS A 229 -18.26 8.55 3.69
N PRO A 230 -17.87 7.52 2.91
CA PRO A 230 -18.72 6.98 1.86
C PRO A 230 -20.02 6.38 2.43
N ALA A 231 -21.08 6.33 1.60
CA ALA A 231 -22.42 5.89 2.01
C ALA A 231 -22.50 4.49 2.63
N HIS A 232 -21.52 3.63 2.34
CA HIS A 232 -21.43 2.28 2.92
C HIS A 232 -20.78 2.24 4.32
N ALA A 233 -20.38 3.38 4.88
CA ALA A 233 -19.83 3.45 6.22
C ALA A 233 -20.90 3.14 7.27
N VAL A 234 -20.56 2.25 8.21
CA VAL A 234 -21.50 1.79 9.25
C VAL A 234 -20.94 2.13 10.63
N ARG A 235 -21.79 2.65 11.51
CA ARG A 235 -21.44 2.92 12.89
C ARG A 235 -21.31 1.63 13.71
N ASP A 236 -20.18 1.45 14.40
CA ASP A 236 -19.96 0.41 15.42
C ASP A 236 -19.95 1.08 16.80
N GLU A 237 -21.10 1.09 17.48
CA GLU A 237 -21.25 1.72 18.79
C GLU A 237 -20.35 1.07 19.87
N ARG A 238 -20.14 -0.25 19.80
CA ARG A 238 -19.32 -0.98 20.79
C ARG A 238 -17.85 -0.56 20.72
N LYS A 239 -17.36 -0.22 19.54
CA LYS A 239 -15.96 0.20 19.32
C LYS A 239 -15.81 1.71 19.25
N ASN A 240 -16.91 2.45 19.35
CA ASN A 240 -16.95 3.90 19.13
C ASN A 240 -16.17 4.31 17.88
N ALA A 241 -16.53 3.68 16.74
CA ALA A 241 -15.83 3.82 15.49
C ALA A 241 -16.81 3.75 14.31
N THR A 242 -16.47 4.43 13.23
CA THR A 242 -17.09 4.23 11.93
C THR A 242 -16.32 3.15 11.18
N VAL A 243 -17.01 2.12 10.71
CA VAL A 243 -16.44 1.01 9.95
C VAL A 243 -16.56 1.29 8.46
N LEU A 244 -15.42 1.38 7.80
CA LEU A 244 -15.33 1.49 6.35
C LEU A 244 -14.75 0.20 5.79
N LYS A 245 -15.26 -0.26 4.64
CA LYS A 245 -14.83 -1.50 4.01
C LYS A 245 -13.94 -1.19 2.80
N ARG A 246 -12.67 -1.64 2.85
CA ARG A 246 -11.70 -1.48 1.76
C ARG A 246 -11.73 -2.70 0.87
N TYR A 247 -11.88 -2.50 -0.44
CA TYR A 247 -11.70 -3.58 -1.40
C TYR A 247 -10.23 -4.01 -1.47
N CYS A 248 -9.99 -5.31 -1.45
CA CYS A 248 -8.70 -5.93 -1.68
C CYS A 248 -8.85 -7.22 -2.49
N HIS A 249 -8.00 -7.36 -3.51
CA HIS A 249 -7.69 -8.64 -4.13
C HIS A 249 -6.44 -9.20 -3.46
N VAL A 250 -6.55 -10.31 -2.75
CA VAL A 250 -5.40 -10.92 -2.05
C VAL A 250 -4.77 -11.97 -2.94
N PHE A 251 -3.47 -11.82 -3.17
CA PHE A 251 -2.70 -12.61 -4.12
C PHE A 251 -2.34 -13.98 -3.56
N ALA A 252 -2.65 -15.03 -4.29
CA ALA A 252 -2.16 -16.38 -3.99
C ALA A 252 -0.65 -16.49 -4.22
N GLU A 253 -0.01 -17.50 -3.61
CA GLU A 253 1.40 -17.78 -3.84
C GLU A 253 1.69 -17.96 -5.33
N GLY A 254 2.70 -17.25 -5.83
CA GLY A 254 3.12 -17.26 -7.24
C GLY A 254 2.37 -16.29 -8.15
N GLU A 255 1.15 -15.86 -7.83
CA GLU A 255 0.32 -15.01 -8.69
C GLU A 255 1.00 -13.68 -9.05
N LEU A 256 1.54 -12.95 -8.06
CA LEU A 256 2.24 -11.70 -8.32
C LEU A 256 3.48 -11.90 -9.18
N ARG A 257 4.25 -12.97 -8.92
CA ARG A 257 5.42 -13.33 -9.72
C ARG A 257 5.05 -13.62 -11.16
N GLU A 258 3.99 -14.40 -11.39
CA GLU A 258 3.50 -14.73 -12.72
C GLU A 258 3.11 -13.47 -13.52
N LEU A 259 2.37 -12.55 -12.90
CA LEU A 259 1.99 -11.30 -13.55
C LEU A 259 3.20 -10.44 -13.91
N VAL A 260 4.18 -10.28 -13.00
CA VAL A 260 5.38 -9.47 -13.26
C VAL A 260 6.30 -10.13 -14.29
N SER A 261 6.42 -11.45 -14.28
CA SER A 261 7.31 -12.19 -15.21
C SER A 261 6.90 -12.10 -16.68
N LYS A 262 5.66 -11.71 -16.97
CA LYS A 262 5.18 -11.44 -18.34
C LYS A 262 5.76 -10.15 -18.93
N GLU A 263 6.22 -9.23 -18.09
CA GLU A 263 6.57 -7.86 -18.45
C GLU A 263 8.03 -7.49 -18.13
N ALA A 264 8.68 -8.24 -17.24
CA ALA A 264 10.03 -7.95 -16.76
C ALA A 264 10.77 -9.20 -16.29
N ARG A 265 12.09 -9.10 -16.18
CA ARG A 265 12.90 -10.14 -15.54
C ARG A 265 12.70 -10.08 -14.02
N VAL A 266 12.16 -11.14 -13.44
CA VAL A 266 12.03 -11.27 -11.98
C VAL A 266 13.40 -11.61 -11.40
N ASP A 267 13.90 -10.78 -10.48
CA ASP A 267 15.19 -10.96 -9.81
C ASP A 267 15.02 -11.69 -8.46
N GLU A 268 13.96 -11.33 -7.71
CA GLU A 268 13.65 -11.93 -6.40
C GLU A 268 12.12 -11.97 -6.19
N CYS A 269 11.64 -13.06 -5.57
CA CYS A 269 10.25 -13.18 -5.12
C CYS A 269 10.26 -13.77 -3.70
N TYR A 270 9.54 -13.14 -2.76
CA TYR A 270 9.53 -13.56 -1.37
C TYR A 270 8.25 -13.14 -0.63
N TYR A 271 7.98 -13.83 0.49
CA TYR A 271 6.93 -13.46 1.44
C TYR A 271 7.50 -12.52 2.52
N ASP A 272 6.77 -11.44 2.84
CA ASP A 272 7.16 -10.47 3.86
C ASP A 272 5.94 -9.92 4.63
N GLU A 273 5.79 -10.34 5.88
CA GLU A 273 4.78 -9.83 6.82
C GLU A 273 3.35 -9.74 6.23
N GLY A 274 2.87 -10.81 5.60
CA GLY A 274 1.53 -10.88 5.01
C GLY A 274 1.42 -10.35 3.58
N ASN A 275 2.55 -10.16 2.91
CA ASN A 275 2.61 -9.72 1.52
C ASN A 275 3.47 -10.65 0.68
N TRP A 276 3.13 -10.78 -0.60
CA TRP A 276 4.04 -11.23 -1.64
C TRP A 276 4.79 -10.02 -2.19
N ALA A 277 6.09 -10.17 -2.35
CA ALA A 277 6.98 -9.16 -2.88
C ALA A 277 7.73 -9.68 -4.09
N VAL A 278 7.86 -8.83 -5.12
CA VAL A 278 8.63 -9.13 -6.33
C VAL A 278 9.52 -7.95 -6.66
N ALA A 279 10.84 -8.20 -6.67
CA ALA A 279 11.82 -7.29 -7.24
C ALA A 279 12.12 -7.72 -8.68
N CYS A 280 12.16 -6.78 -9.60
CA CYS A 280 12.39 -7.08 -11.01
C CYS A 280 13.23 -5.99 -11.69
N THR A 281 13.77 -6.36 -12.86
CA THR A 281 14.50 -5.46 -13.76
C THR A 281 13.74 -5.34 -15.07
N LYS A 282 13.50 -4.10 -15.55
CA LYS A 282 12.96 -3.85 -16.88
C LYS A 282 13.95 -4.33 -17.96
N LEU A 283 13.47 -5.06 -18.95
CA LEU A 283 14.23 -5.49 -20.11
C LEU A 283 14.46 -4.36 -21.12
#